data_37541687d90875c63036dbc8a05d4ac0
#
_entry.id   37541687d90875c63036dbc8a05d4ac0
#
_cell.length_a   1.000
_cell.length_b   1.000
_cell.length_c   1.000
_cell.angle_alpha   90.00
_cell.angle_beta   90.00
_cell.angle_gamma   90.00
#
_symmetry.space_group_name_H-M   'P 1'
#
loop_
_entity.id
_entity.type
_entity.pdbx_description
1 polymer ?
#
loop_
_entity_poly.entity_id
_entity_poly.type
_entity_poly.pdbx_seq_one_letter_code
_entity_poly.pdbx_strand_id
1 'polypeptide(L)'
;MNVLIAGYPHLTANYENALKALRCNYLVSLSPSSEQLASCDRLLLPGGGDLDPALWNEPDLGSRTPDPFLDKTQLSLLHAFVTARKPVLGICRGLQVINVYFGGRIIQHLSTASNHEYKDADQYHSVHNVPGSALFQLYGSDMIVNSAHHQGCGRIGDGLLITQTAPDCVIEVLEHEKKPVLGVQWDPERTFAEGKRLFQHFLTLLPEDW
;
A
#
# COMPACT_ATOMS: atom_id res chain seq x y z
N MET A 1 -13.09 -16.59 0.39
CA MET A 1 -11.95 -15.65 0.57
C MET A 1 -12.48 -14.35 1.09
N ASN A 2 -11.91 -13.87 2.20
CA ASN A 2 -12.33 -12.66 2.89
C ASN A 2 -11.15 -11.72 3.03
N VAL A 3 -11.30 -10.46 2.59
CA VAL A 3 -10.28 -9.41 2.72
C VAL A 3 -10.66 -8.50 3.89
N LEU A 4 -9.73 -8.25 4.82
CA LEU A 4 -9.86 -7.17 5.80
C LEU A 4 -9.34 -5.88 5.15
N ILE A 5 -10.19 -4.86 5.05
CA ILE A 5 -9.79 -3.49 4.72
C ILE A 5 -9.60 -2.75 6.05
N ALA A 6 -8.35 -2.42 6.38
CA ALA A 6 -8.00 -1.74 7.64
C ALA A 6 -8.16 -0.22 7.49
N GLY A 7 -9.37 0.27 7.45
CA GLY A 7 -9.68 1.67 7.24
C GLY A 7 -11.02 2.11 7.83
N TYR A 8 -11.27 3.41 7.78
CA TYR A 8 -12.56 3.97 8.17
C TYR A 8 -13.61 3.70 7.09
N PRO A 9 -14.82 3.18 7.43
CA PRO A 9 -15.82 2.82 6.42
C PRO A 9 -16.22 3.93 5.45
N HIS A 10 -16.17 5.19 5.90
CA HIS A 10 -16.51 6.34 5.05
C HIS A 10 -15.40 6.77 4.07
N LEU A 11 -14.21 6.15 4.14
CA LEU A 11 -13.04 6.44 3.29
C LEU A 11 -12.62 5.26 2.40
N THR A 12 -13.33 4.12 2.46
CA THR A 12 -12.90 2.88 1.79
C THR A 12 -13.73 2.49 0.56
N ALA A 13 -14.67 3.33 0.14
CA ALA A 13 -15.63 2.99 -0.92
C ALA A 13 -14.97 2.53 -2.25
N ASN A 14 -13.86 3.14 -2.68
CA ASN A 14 -13.18 2.76 -3.91
C ASN A 14 -12.57 1.35 -3.80
N TYR A 15 -11.94 1.01 -2.67
CA TYR A 15 -11.39 -0.32 -2.39
C TYR A 15 -12.49 -1.39 -2.32
N GLU A 16 -13.61 -1.05 -1.66
CA GLU A 16 -14.78 -1.93 -1.61
C GLU A 16 -15.34 -2.21 -3.01
N ASN A 17 -15.46 -1.17 -3.84
CA ASN A 17 -15.94 -1.29 -5.22
C ASN A 17 -15.00 -2.16 -6.06
N ALA A 18 -13.67 -2.02 -5.90
CA ALA A 18 -12.69 -2.86 -6.57
C ALA A 18 -12.85 -4.35 -6.19
N LEU A 19 -13.03 -4.66 -4.89
CA LEU A 19 -13.25 -6.02 -4.41
C LEU A 19 -14.63 -6.57 -4.84
N LYS A 20 -15.69 -5.76 -4.77
CA LYS A 20 -17.03 -6.13 -5.27
C LYS A 20 -17.01 -6.50 -6.75
N ALA A 21 -16.30 -5.73 -7.58
CA ALA A 21 -16.16 -5.99 -9.02
C ALA A 21 -15.49 -7.36 -9.29
N LEU A 22 -14.67 -7.84 -8.35
CA LEU A 22 -14.03 -9.17 -8.39
C LEU A 22 -14.82 -10.24 -7.63
N ARG A 23 -16.02 -9.94 -7.15
CA ARG A 23 -16.87 -10.84 -6.35
C ARG A 23 -16.16 -11.39 -5.11
N CYS A 24 -15.26 -10.59 -4.51
CA CYS A 24 -14.55 -10.93 -3.29
C CYS A 24 -15.31 -10.43 -2.06
N ASN A 25 -15.42 -11.26 -1.03
CA ASN A 25 -15.95 -10.83 0.25
C ASN A 25 -14.93 -9.96 0.98
N TYR A 26 -15.40 -8.98 1.73
CA TYR A 26 -14.55 -8.13 2.54
C TYR A 26 -15.22 -7.71 3.84
N LEU A 27 -14.40 -7.28 4.78
CA LEU A 27 -14.77 -6.64 6.03
C LEU A 27 -14.01 -5.31 6.13
N VAL A 28 -14.70 -4.21 6.39
CA VAL A 28 -14.05 -2.92 6.71
C VAL A 28 -14.04 -2.77 8.22
N SER A 29 -12.86 -2.76 8.84
CA SER A 29 -12.75 -2.61 10.29
C SER A 29 -11.34 -2.19 10.71
N LEU A 30 -11.26 -1.30 11.71
CA LEU A 30 -10.04 -1.00 12.46
C LEU A 30 -9.95 -1.77 13.77
N SER A 31 -11.04 -2.41 14.21
CA SER A 31 -11.11 -3.19 15.45
C SER A 31 -11.92 -4.48 15.25
N PRO A 32 -11.47 -5.39 14.34
CA PRO A 32 -12.15 -6.65 14.14
C PRO A 32 -12.09 -7.50 15.40
N SER A 33 -13.15 -8.26 15.70
CA SER A 33 -13.10 -9.27 16.74
C SER A 33 -12.07 -10.35 16.40
N SER A 34 -11.64 -11.14 17.38
CA SER A 34 -10.70 -12.25 17.14
C SER A 34 -11.24 -13.26 16.11
N GLU A 35 -12.55 -13.51 16.11
CA GLU A 35 -13.23 -14.39 15.16
C GLU A 35 -13.22 -13.78 13.75
N GLN A 36 -13.55 -12.49 13.61
CA GLN A 36 -13.50 -11.77 12.36
C GLN A 36 -12.07 -11.74 11.79
N LEU A 37 -11.07 -11.44 12.62
CA LEU A 37 -9.66 -11.43 12.23
C LEU A 37 -9.20 -12.81 11.74
N ALA A 38 -9.58 -13.87 12.45
CA ALA A 38 -9.26 -15.24 12.06
C ALA A 38 -9.90 -15.63 10.71
N SER A 39 -11.12 -15.15 10.45
CA SER A 39 -11.86 -15.44 9.22
C SER A 39 -11.35 -14.68 7.98
N CYS A 40 -10.51 -13.66 8.15
CA CYS A 40 -9.93 -12.92 7.04
C CYS A 40 -8.67 -13.61 6.52
N ASP A 41 -8.60 -13.79 5.20
CA ASP A 41 -7.50 -14.47 4.51
C ASP A 41 -6.39 -13.49 4.10
N ARG A 42 -6.72 -12.22 3.91
CA ARG A 42 -5.86 -11.17 3.36
C ARG A 42 -6.09 -9.84 4.04
N LEU A 43 -5.06 -8.98 4.04
CA LEU A 43 -5.13 -7.61 4.54
C LEU A 43 -4.93 -6.61 3.41
N LEU A 44 -5.81 -5.63 3.31
CA LEU A 44 -5.66 -4.43 2.50
C LEU A 44 -5.48 -3.22 3.44
N LEU A 45 -4.35 -2.54 3.30
CA LEU A 45 -4.05 -1.26 3.93
C LEU A 45 -4.36 -0.15 2.93
N PRO A 46 -5.43 0.63 3.12
CA PRO A 46 -5.84 1.68 2.17
C PRO A 46 -4.95 2.92 2.25
N GLY A 47 -5.08 3.80 1.26
CA GLY A 47 -4.57 5.16 1.27
C GLY A 47 -5.20 6.03 2.35
N GLY A 48 -4.66 7.25 2.52
CA GLY A 48 -5.15 8.20 3.53
C GLY A 48 -4.18 9.35 3.76
N GLY A 49 -4.33 10.04 4.89
CA GLY A 49 -3.42 11.08 5.37
C GLY A 49 -2.03 10.53 5.72
N ASP A 50 -1.13 11.41 6.08
CA ASP A 50 0.27 11.08 6.36
C ASP A 50 0.42 10.27 7.66
N LEU A 51 1.51 9.53 7.77
CA LEU A 51 1.92 8.86 9.00
C LEU A 51 2.54 9.84 9.98
N ASP A 52 2.39 9.58 11.29
CA ASP A 52 3.09 10.33 12.34
C ASP A 52 4.60 10.04 12.29
N PRO A 53 5.45 11.06 12.06
CA PRO A 53 6.90 10.89 12.01
C PRO A 53 7.53 10.34 13.29
N ALA A 54 6.84 10.44 14.42
CA ALA A 54 7.26 9.80 15.67
C ALA A 54 7.45 8.28 15.55
N LEU A 55 6.78 7.64 14.60
CA LEU A 55 6.91 6.19 14.34
C LEU A 55 8.33 5.78 13.93
N TRP A 56 9.11 6.66 13.35
CA TRP A 56 10.52 6.42 12.99
C TRP A 56 11.48 7.40 13.67
N ASN A 57 11.05 7.99 14.80
CA ASN A 57 11.84 8.88 15.68
C ASN A 57 12.35 10.14 14.97
N GLU A 58 11.55 10.76 14.13
CA GLU A 58 11.84 12.04 13.49
C GLU A 58 10.85 13.14 13.96
N PRO A 59 11.28 14.41 13.95
CA PRO A 59 10.35 15.52 14.17
C PRO A 59 9.38 15.64 12.99
N ASP A 60 8.21 16.20 13.26
CA ASP A 60 7.27 16.56 12.19
C ASP A 60 7.82 17.76 11.40
N LEU A 61 8.04 17.56 10.11
CA LEU A 61 8.55 18.54 9.15
C LEU A 61 7.51 18.93 8.10
N GLY A 62 6.22 18.75 8.40
CA GLY A 62 5.13 19.14 7.53
C GLY A 62 4.21 17.99 7.09
N SER A 63 4.08 16.96 7.92
CA SER A 63 3.06 15.94 7.73
C SER A 63 1.65 16.54 7.78
N ARG A 64 0.79 16.06 6.90
CA ARG A 64 -0.59 16.56 6.75
C ARG A 64 -1.56 15.57 7.39
N THR A 65 -2.33 16.04 8.36
CA THR A 65 -3.40 15.26 9.02
C THR A 65 -2.99 13.87 9.52
N PRO A 66 -1.89 13.72 10.28
CA PRO A 66 -1.53 12.43 10.86
C PRO A 66 -2.63 11.94 11.82
N ASP A 67 -2.88 10.64 11.80
CA ASP A 67 -3.84 9.96 12.67
C ASP A 67 -3.13 8.84 13.45
N PRO A 68 -2.62 9.13 14.67
CA PRO A 68 -1.89 8.15 15.47
C PRO A 68 -2.72 6.91 15.87
N PHE A 69 -4.05 7.03 15.94
CA PHE A 69 -4.90 5.89 16.20
C PHE A 69 -4.93 4.94 14.98
N LEU A 70 -5.11 5.50 13.78
CA LEU A 70 -5.07 4.74 12.54
C LEU A 70 -3.70 4.09 12.32
N ASP A 71 -2.62 4.85 12.56
CA ASP A 71 -1.24 4.36 12.47
C ASP A 71 -1.01 3.12 13.33
N LYS A 72 -1.29 3.24 14.63
CA LYS A 72 -1.12 2.15 15.61
C LYS A 72 -1.98 0.95 15.24
N THR A 73 -3.21 1.18 14.82
CA THR A 73 -4.15 0.12 14.48
C THR A 73 -3.71 -0.64 13.24
N GLN A 74 -3.33 0.07 12.17
CA GLN A 74 -2.85 -0.55 10.93
C GLN A 74 -1.53 -1.31 11.15
N LEU A 75 -0.59 -0.78 11.92
CA LEU A 75 0.64 -1.49 12.30
C LEU A 75 0.35 -2.79 13.09
N SER A 76 -0.61 -2.76 14.00
CA SER A 76 -1.03 -3.95 14.75
C SER A 76 -1.67 -5.02 13.88
N LEU A 77 -2.58 -4.62 12.98
CA LEU A 77 -3.21 -5.53 12.03
C LEU A 77 -2.19 -6.10 11.04
N LEU A 78 -1.30 -5.25 10.52
CA LEU A 78 -0.20 -5.69 9.66
C LEU A 78 0.67 -6.73 10.35
N HIS A 79 1.04 -6.51 11.62
CA HIS A 79 1.80 -7.48 12.41
C HIS A 79 1.10 -8.84 12.51
N ALA A 80 -0.21 -8.85 12.75
CA ALA A 80 -0.98 -10.09 12.82
C ALA A 80 -0.97 -10.87 11.51
N PHE A 81 -1.16 -10.18 10.36
CA PHE A 81 -1.16 -10.83 9.04
C PHE A 81 0.23 -11.29 8.61
N VAL A 82 1.25 -10.48 8.82
CA VAL A 82 2.65 -10.83 8.53
C VAL A 82 3.10 -12.05 9.34
N THR A 83 2.76 -12.09 10.64
CA THR A 83 3.07 -13.22 11.52
C THR A 83 2.34 -14.49 11.08
N ALA A 84 1.08 -14.37 10.65
CA ALA A 84 0.30 -15.48 10.11
C ALA A 84 0.65 -15.86 8.67
N ARG A 85 1.64 -15.19 8.03
CA ARG A 85 2.02 -15.35 6.62
C ARG A 85 0.84 -15.19 5.65
N LYS A 86 -0.14 -14.36 6.01
CA LYS A 86 -1.28 -14.03 5.14
C LYS A 86 -0.91 -12.88 4.20
N PRO A 87 -1.37 -12.89 2.93
CA PRO A 87 -1.08 -11.83 1.97
C PRO A 87 -1.53 -10.44 2.42
N VAL A 88 -0.67 -9.46 2.16
CA VAL A 88 -0.91 -8.04 2.45
C VAL A 88 -0.71 -7.22 1.19
N LEU A 89 -1.65 -6.32 0.91
CA LEU A 89 -1.53 -5.25 -0.08
C LEU A 89 -1.63 -3.90 0.62
N GLY A 90 -0.59 -3.06 0.50
CA GLY A 90 -0.62 -1.66 0.93
C GLY A 90 -0.75 -0.73 -0.26
N ILE A 91 -1.65 0.26 -0.19
CA ILE A 91 -1.88 1.23 -1.26
C ILE A 91 -1.60 2.63 -0.73
N CYS A 92 -0.80 3.40 -1.44
CA CYS A 92 -0.40 4.79 -1.13
C CYS A 92 0.13 4.87 0.32
N ARG A 93 -0.63 5.44 1.25
CA ARG A 93 -0.29 5.39 2.69
C ARG A 93 -0.03 3.96 3.19
N GLY A 94 -0.77 2.96 2.70
CA GLY A 94 -0.58 1.54 3.09
C GLY A 94 0.80 0.99 2.73
N LEU A 95 1.40 1.38 1.60
CA LEU A 95 2.80 1.08 1.29
C LEU A 95 3.75 1.72 2.31
N GLN A 96 3.48 2.95 2.72
CA GLN A 96 4.29 3.66 3.71
C GLN A 96 4.21 2.99 5.09
N VAL A 97 3.02 2.51 5.50
CA VAL A 97 2.83 1.69 6.71
C VAL A 97 3.67 0.42 6.65
N ILE A 98 3.69 -0.27 5.52
CA ILE A 98 4.53 -1.46 5.30
C ILE A 98 6.00 -1.09 5.47
N ASN A 99 6.48 -0.02 4.84
CA ASN A 99 7.87 0.41 4.95
C ASN A 99 8.27 0.70 6.41
N VAL A 100 7.47 1.45 7.13
CA VAL A 100 7.71 1.80 8.55
C VAL A 100 7.66 0.56 9.44
N TYR A 101 6.72 -0.37 9.21
CA TYR A 101 6.63 -1.62 9.96
C TYR A 101 7.92 -2.46 9.88
N PHE A 102 8.58 -2.48 8.73
CA PHE A 102 9.86 -3.17 8.55
C PHE A 102 11.09 -2.31 8.91
N GLY A 103 10.89 -1.16 9.57
CA GLY A 103 11.96 -0.30 10.07
C GLY A 103 12.46 0.76 9.08
N GLY A 104 11.72 0.98 8.00
CA GLY A 104 11.99 2.05 7.04
C GLY A 104 11.62 3.44 7.56
N ARG A 105 11.78 4.46 6.70
CA ARG A 105 11.45 5.87 6.96
C ARG A 105 10.70 6.48 5.79
N ILE A 106 9.96 7.55 6.05
CA ILE A 106 9.21 8.29 5.04
C ILE A 106 9.87 9.65 4.82
N ILE A 107 9.98 10.05 3.55
CA ILE A 107 10.29 11.43 3.16
C ILE A 107 9.00 12.22 3.35
N GLN A 108 8.96 13.09 4.36
CA GLN A 108 7.75 13.79 4.76
C GLN A 108 7.25 14.80 3.72
N HIS A 109 8.13 15.24 2.81
CA HIS A 109 7.76 16.01 1.61
C HIS A 109 8.81 15.79 0.52
N LEU A 110 8.38 15.19 -0.58
CA LEU A 110 9.25 14.95 -1.74
C LEU A 110 9.69 16.27 -2.36
N SER A 111 10.95 16.38 -2.75
CA SER A 111 11.44 17.55 -3.51
C SER A 111 10.73 17.69 -4.87
N THR A 112 10.20 16.59 -5.40
CA THR A 112 9.43 16.50 -6.64
C THR A 112 7.93 16.35 -6.39
N ALA A 113 7.43 16.67 -5.19
CA ALA A 113 6.01 16.53 -4.81
C ALA A 113 5.05 17.15 -5.84
N SER A 114 5.47 18.24 -6.51
CA SER A 114 4.68 18.87 -7.56
C SER A 114 4.33 17.94 -8.75
N ASN A 115 5.06 16.85 -8.95
CA ASN A 115 4.81 15.86 -10.00
C ASN A 115 3.87 14.73 -9.53
N HIS A 116 3.64 14.63 -8.22
CA HIS A 116 2.95 13.50 -7.59
C HIS A 116 1.69 13.89 -6.84
N GLU A 117 1.62 15.11 -6.28
CA GLU A 117 0.49 15.48 -5.43
C GLU A 117 -0.76 15.84 -6.24
N TYR A 118 -1.93 15.56 -5.65
CA TYR A 118 -3.23 15.89 -6.22
C TYR A 118 -3.36 17.42 -6.45
N LYS A 119 -3.75 17.81 -7.67
CA LYS A 119 -4.01 19.20 -8.09
C LYS A 119 -5.31 19.26 -8.88
N ASP A 120 -6.44 19.27 -8.20
CA ASP A 120 -7.79 19.19 -8.79
C ASP A 120 -8.05 17.89 -9.58
N ALA A 121 -7.01 17.11 -9.87
CA ALA A 121 -7.02 15.77 -10.47
C ALA A 121 -5.77 15.00 -10.07
N ASP A 122 -5.80 13.67 -10.28
CA ASP A 122 -4.61 12.84 -10.17
C ASP A 122 -3.55 13.31 -11.17
N GLN A 123 -2.29 13.27 -10.74
CA GLN A 123 -1.16 13.35 -11.65
C GLN A 123 -0.94 11.99 -12.31
N TYR A 124 -0.24 11.96 -13.44
CA TYR A 124 0.12 10.71 -14.11
C TYR A 124 1.59 10.77 -14.54
N HIS A 125 2.32 9.70 -14.28
CA HIS A 125 3.71 9.57 -14.69
C HIS A 125 4.05 8.14 -15.10
N SER A 126 5.12 7.99 -15.88
CA SER A 126 5.68 6.68 -16.21
C SER A 126 6.40 6.09 -15.00
N VAL A 127 6.41 4.77 -14.92
CA VAL A 127 7.19 4.02 -13.92
C VAL A 127 7.88 2.86 -14.60
N HIS A 128 9.03 2.43 -14.05
CA HIS A 128 9.81 1.31 -14.51
C HIS A 128 9.73 0.14 -13.52
N ASN A 129 9.34 -1.04 -14.02
CA ASN A 129 9.25 -2.28 -13.25
C ASN A 129 10.57 -3.06 -13.34
N VAL A 130 11.09 -3.52 -12.22
CA VAL A 130 12.29 -4.36 -12.16
C VAL A 130 11.97 -5.75 -12.73
N PRO A 131 12.77 -6.27 -13.69
CA PRO A 131 12.58 -7.61 -14.24
C PRO A 131 12.53 -8.69 -13.15
N GLY A 132 11.55 -9.58 -13.24
CA GLY A 132 11.33 -10.65 -12.28
C GLY A 132 10.39 -10.30 -11.12
N SER A 133 10.05 -9.02 -10.92
CA SER A 133 9.07 -8.60 -9.91
C SER A 133 7.63 -8.97 -10.28
N ALA A 134 6.73 -8.94 -9.30
CA ALA A 134 5.31 -9.21 -9.53
C ALA A 134 4.71 -8.22 -10.54
N LEU A 135 5.04 -6.93 -10.42
CA LEU A 135 4.49 -5.94 -11.33
C LEU A 135 5.09 -6.03 -12.75
N PHE A 136 6.35 -6.44 -12.88
CA PHE A 136 6.92 -6.74 -14.20
C PHE A 136 6.15 -7.90 -14.88
N GLN A 137 5.79 -8.94 -14.14
CA GLN A 137 4.99 -10.05 -14.68
C GLN A 137 3.58 -9.60 -15.08
N LEU A 138 3.01 -8.66 -14.37
CA LEU A 138 1.66 -8.14 -14.64
C LEU A 138 1.64 -7.14 -15.81
N TYR A 139 2.61 -6.24 -15.90
CA TYR A 139 2.51 -5.04 -16.75
C TYR A 139 3.67 -4.87 -17.73
N GLY A 140 4.73 -5.68 -17.64
CA GLY A 140 5.96 -5.50 -18.41
C GLY A 140 6.91 -4.47 -17.80
N SER A 141 7.87 -3.97 -18.59
CA SER A 141 8.93 -3.08 -18.10
C SER A 141 8.44 -1.70 -17.67
N ASP A 142 7.48 -1.16 -18.38
CA ASP A 142 7.05 0.23 -18.20
C ASP A 142 5.53 0.34 -18.22
N MET A 143 4.98 1.24 -17.40
CA MET A 143 3.57 1.58 -17.37
C MET A 143 3.37 3.04 -16.96
N ILE A 144 2.15 3.54 -17.10
CA ILE A 144 1.75 4.84 -16.57
C ILE A 144 0.85 4.57 -15.37
N VAL A 145 1.12 5.28 -14.27
CA VAL A 145 0.33 5.22 -13.03
C VAL A 145 -0.25 6.59 -12.67
N ASN A 146 -1.33 6.59 -11.92
CA ASN A 146 -1.86 7.80 -11.29
C ASN A 146 -1.10 8.10 -10.00
N SER A 147 -1.16 9.33 -9.52
CA SER A 147 -0.42 9.79 -8.35
C SER A 147 -1.18 10.89 -7.63
N ALA A 148 -1.27 10.81 -6.30
CA ALA A 148 -1.98 11.77 -5.45
C ALA A 148 -1.30 11.92 -4.07
N HIS A 149 0.04 11.88 -4.02
CA HIS A 149 0.79 11.90 -2.77
C HIS A 149 1.92 12.96 -2.80
N HIS A 150 2.30 13.50 -1.65
CA HIS A 150 3.45 14.40 -1.50
C HIS A 150 4.57 13.79 -0.66
N GLN A 151 4.30 12.66 -0.02
CA GLN A 151 5.27 11.85 0.71
C GLN A 151 5.69 10.62 -0.10
N GLY A 152 6.82 10.02 0.25
CA GLY A 152 7.30 8.78 -0.36
C GLY A 152 8.20 8.00 0.57
N CYS A 153 8.47 6.74 0.24
CA CYS A 153 9.42 5.93 0.98
C CYS A 153 10.84 6.50 0.82
N GLY A 154 11.52 6.70 1.95
CA GLY A 154 12.94 7.08 2.01
C GLY A 154 13.81 5.83 2.24
N ARG A 155 14.40 5.69 3.44
CA ARG A 155 15.10 4.45 3.80
C ARG A 155 14.12 3.29 3.81
N ILE A 156 14.49 2.21 3.11
CA ILE A 156 13.65 1.02 2.98
C ILE A 156 13.82 0.12 4.20
N GLY A 157 12.72 -0.48 4.63
CA GLY A 157 12.68 -1.43 5.74
C GLY A 157 13.34 -2.77 5.40
N ASP A 158 13.68 -3.53 6.43
CA ASP A 158 14.39 -4.80 6.30
C ASP A 158 13.58 -5.84 5.52
N GLY A 159 14.24 -6.46 4.54
CA GLY A 159 13.63 -7.48 3.67
C GLY A 159 12.70 -6.95 2.59
N LEU A 160 12.53 -5.62 2.48
CA LEU A 160 11.80 -5.01 1.38
C LEU A 160 12.73 -4.76 0.17
N LEU A 161 12.21 -4.97 -1.01
CA LEU A 161 12.87 -4.74 -2.30
C LEU A 161 12.12 -3.62 -3.04
N ILE A 162 12.87 -2.70 -3.63
CA ILE A 162 12.33 -1.69 -4.54
C ILE A 162 12.12 -2.38 -5.89
N THR A 163 10.88 -2.51 -6.33
CA THR A 163 10.56 -3.22 -7.57
C THR A 163 9.90 -2.35 -8.64
N GLN A 164 9.60 -1.07 -8.30
CA GLN A 164 9.16 -0.07 -9.26
C GLN A 164 9.59 1.33 -8.80
N THR A 165 10.02 2.16 -9.75
CA THR A 165 10.37 3.57 -9.49
C THR A 165 9.87 4.48 -10.59
N ALA A 166 9.58 5.74 -10.23
CA ALA A 166 9.37 6.83 -11.17
C ALA A 166 10.71 7.38 -11.71
N PRO A 167 10.72 8.18 -12.81
CA PRO A 167 11.94 8.74 -13.39
C PRO A 167 12.72 9.68 -12.45
N ASP A 168 12.06 10.28 -11.48
CA ASP A 168 12.66 11.12 -10.44
C ASP A 168 13.11 10.33 -9.20
N CYS A 169 13.21 9.00 -9.35
CA CYS A 169 13.63 8.06 -8.32
C CYS A 169 12.66 7.92 -7.12
N VAL A 170 11.44 8.41 -7.22
CA VAL A 170 10.41 8.11 -6.23
C VAL A 170 10.06 6.62 -6.29
N ILE A 171 10.02 6.00 -5.11
CA ILE A 171 9.71 4.57 -4.97
C ILE A 171 8.21 4.38 -5.10
N GLU A 172 7.82 3.58 -6.07
CA GLU A 172 6.42 3.34 -6.40
C GLU A 172 5.92 1.96 -5.96
N VAL A 173 6.83 0.98 -5.80
CA VAL A 173 6.48 -0.36 -5.32
C VAL A 173 7.55 -0.93 -4.42
N LEU A 174 7.10 -1.56 -3.34
CA LEU A 174 7.90 -2.41 -2.46
C LEU A 174 7.29 -3.83 -2.42
N GLU A 175 8.15 -4.82 -2.59
CA GLU A 175 7.83 -6.24 -2.38
C GLU A 175 8.73 -6.79 -1.26
N HIS A 176 8.19 -7.66 -0.38
CA HIS A 176 9.04 -8.29 0.61
C HIS A 176 9.64 -9.58 0.04
N GLU A 177 10.95 -9.80 0.21
CA GLU A 177 11.70 -10.93 -0.37
C GLU A 177 11.23 -12.34 0.04
N LYS A 178 10.54 -12.48 1.18
CA LYS A 178 10.19 -13.78 1.81
C LYS A 178 8.79 -13.84 2.40
N LYS A 179 7.97 -12.82 2.22
CA LYS A 179 6.62 -12.75 2.80
C LYS A 179 5.65 -12.24 1.76
N PRO A 180 4.38 -12.67 1.77
CA PRO A 180 3.38 -12.24 0.80
C PRO A 180 2.93 -10.78 1.08
N VAL A 181 3.86 -9.85 0.99
CA VAL A 181 3.64 -8.43 1.29
C VAL A 181 4.05 -7.59 0.07
N LEU A 182 3.10 -6.87 -0.46
CA LEU A 182 3.23 -5.98 -1.61
C LEU A 182 2.68 -4.60 -1.24
N GLY A 183 3.39 -3.54 -1.58
CA GLY A 183 2.91 -2.16 -1.46
C GLY A 183 3.08 -1.40 -2.75
N VAL A 184 2.08 -0.60 -3.13
CA VAL A 184 2.13 0.32 -4.28
C VAL A 184 1.85 1.76 -3.81
N GLN A 185 2.56 2.75 -4.36
CA GLN A 185 2.38 4.16 -3.98
C GLN A 185 1.24 4.83 -4.76
N TRP A 186 1.02 4.40 -5.98
CA TRP A 186 -0.11 4.83 -6.81
C TRP A 186 -1.43 4.21 -6.33
N ASP A 187 -2.57 4.70 -6.85
CA ASP A 187 -3.93 4.37 -6.39
C ASP A 187 -4.65 3.45 -7.39
N PRO A 188 -4.45 2.12 -7.34
CA PRO A 188 -5.05 1.14 -8.25
C PRO A 188 -6.58 1.10 -8.18
N GLU A 189 -7.18 1.42 -7.04
CA GLU A 189 -8.63 1.46 -6.86
C GLU A 189 -9.30 2.61 -7.62
N ARG A 190 -8.49 3.55 -8.14
CA ARG A 190 -8.94 4.70 -8.95
C ARG A 190 -8.68 4.49 -10.45
N THR A 191 -8.03 3.38 -10.84
CA THR A 191 -7.77 2.98 -12.23
C THR A 191 -8.61 1.77 -12.60
N PHE A 192 -9.03 1.66 -13.88
CA PHE A 192 -9.96 0.60 -14.26
C PHE A 192 -9.27 -0.73 -14.63
N ALA A 193 -8.37 -0.72 -15.61
CA ALA A 193 -7.76 -1.95 -16.14
C ALA A 193 -6.55 -2.41 -15.33
N GLU A 194 -5.62 -1.50 -15.07
CA GLU A 194 -4.38 -1.74 -14.35
C GLU A 194 -4.67 -2.12 -12.91
N GLY A 195 -5.52 -1.34 -12.24
CA GLY A 195 -5.91 -1.62 -10.86
C GLY A 195 -6.59 -2.96 -10.71
N LYS A 196 -7.51 -3.31 -11.62
CA LYS A 196 -8.18 -4.61 -11.61
C LYS A 196 -7.18 -5.78 -11.65
N ARG A 197 -6.13 -5.68 -12.49
CA ARG A 197 -5.10 -6.73 -12.59
C ARG A 197 -4.30 -6.88 -11.30
N LEU A 198 -3.96 -5.76 -10.63
CA LEU A 198 -3.29 -5.79 -9.34
C LEU A 198 -4.16 -6.43 -8.25
N PHE A 199 -5.44 -6.04 -8.15
CA PHE A 199 -6.36 -6.66 -7.20
C PHE A 199 -6.56 -8.15 -7.49
N GLN A 200 -6.66 -8.57 -8.76
CA GLN A 200 -6.72 -9.98 -9.11
C GLN A 200 -5.47 -10.73 -8.65
N HIS A 201 -4.29 -10.19 -8.92
CA HIS A 201 -3.03 -10.75 -8.44
C HIS A 201 -3.01 -10.88 -6.92
N PHE A 202 -3.33 -9.81 -6.19
CA PHE A 202 -3.43 -9.84 -4.72
C PHE A 202 -4.37 -10.93 -4.22
N LEU A 203 -5.52 -11.16 -4.88
CA LEU A 203 -6.48 -12.19 -4.51
C LEU A 203 -6.01 -13.62 -4.83
N THR A 204 -5.02 -13.80 -5.71
CA THR A 204 -4.47 -15.11 -6.06
C THR A 204 -3.16 -15.44 -5.35
N LEU A 205 -2.51 -14.46 -4.68
CA LEU A 205 -1.27 -14.69 -3.93
C LEU A 205 -1.46 -15.78 -2.87
N LEU A 206 -0.53 -16.71 -2.81
CA LEU A 206 -0.47 -17.75 -1.79
C LEU A 206 0.80 -17.57 -0.95
N PRO A 207 0.79 -17.99 0.34
CA PRO A 207 1.97 -17.90 1.19
C PRO A 207 3.21 -18.63 0.65
N GLU A 208 3.01 -19.67 -0.16
CA GLU A 208 4.06 -20.46 -0.81
C GLU A 208 4.67 -19.81 -2.06
N ASP A 209 4.11 -18.72 -2.56
CA ASP A 209 4.63 -17.99 -3.73
C ASP A 209 5.81 -17.08 -3.39
N TRP A 210 6.25 -17.06 -2.07
CA TRP A 210 7.24 -16.14 -1.52
C TRP A 210 8.36 -16.84 -0.75
#